data_12d7c690ff1276f0f2b205cb6d8e5daf
#
_entry.id   12d7c690ff1276f0f2b205cb6d8e5daf
#
_cell.length_a   1.000
_cell.length_b   1.000
_cell.length_c   1.000
_cell.angle_alpha   90.00
_cell.angle_beta   90.00
_cell.angle_gamma   90.00
#
_symmetry.space_group_name_H-M   'P 1'
#
loop_
_entity.id
_entity.type
_entity.pdbx_description
1 polymer ?
#
loop_
_entity_poly.entity_id
_entity_poly.type
_entity_poly.pdbx_seq_one_letter_code
_entity_poly.pdbx_strand_id
1 'polypeptide(L)'
;TKLILDNAIADHDVHIEFFEFLSSLTDDDKITLLKSLGNDYSQDELANMLVPVFLSMSDTPVGKVALDILGNSKSQLAYHALNSSLDFVEESLVSSVKKNLSILKLAGIREDNSHIFYKNLLKGSKPYKFCITYPDGHGNQAVIISRITNGGRVQFVAIVIDDYHGIKDCFGFNNITKFECNTI
;
A
#
# COMPACT_ATOMS: atom_id res chain seq x y z
N THR A 1 4.21 15.74 -15.67
CA THR A 1 4.73 14.64 -14.81
C THR A 1 5.05 15.15 -13.40
N LYS A 2 5.91 16.19 -13.26
CA LYS A 2 6.32 16.72 -11.95
C LYS A 2 5.13 17.19 -11.09
N LEU A 3 4.16 17.87 -11.66
CA LEU A 3 2.95 18.33 -10.95
C LEU A 3 2.11 17.17 -10.39
N ILE A 4 1.96 16.08 -11.15
CA ILE A 4 1.25 14.87 -10.70
C ILE A 4 2.01 14.23 -9.53
N LEU A 5 3.33 14.18 -9.61
CA LEU A 5 4.18 13.59 -8.59
C LEU A 5 4.21 14.43 -7.30
N ASP A 6 4.33 15.76 -7.42
CA ASP A 6 4.31 16.67 -6.26
C ASP A 6 2.97 16.61 -5.52
N ASN A 7 1.87 16.44 -6.24
CA ASN A 7 0.54 16.25 -5.65
C ASN A 7 0.39 14.85 -5.03
N ALA A 8 0.92 13.79 -5.65
CA ALA A 8 0.86 12.42 -5.13
C ALA A 8 1.54 12.25 -3.78
N ILE A 9 2.52 13.10 -3.46
CA ILE A 9 3.19 13.10 -2.15
C ILE A 9 2.30 13.69 -1.06
N ALA A 10 1.43 14.64 -1.42
CA ALA A 10 0.62 15.40 -0.48
C ALA A 10 -0.78 14.82 -0.24
N ASP A 11 -1.32 14.02 -1.17
CA ASP A 11 -2.71 13.58 -1.16
C ASP A 11 -2.86 12.12 -1.60
N HIS A 12 -3.58 11.31 -0.83
CA HIS A 12 -3.84 9.90 -1.14
C HIS A 12 -4.61 9.68 -2.44
N ASP A 13 -5.48 10.62 -2.82
CA ASP A 13 -6.26 10.50 -4.05
C ASP A 13 -5.37 10.60 -5.30
N VAL A 14 -4.24 11.29 -5.19
CA VAL A 14 -3.28 11.44 -6.29
C VAL A 14 -2.36 10.23 -6.47
N HIS A 15 -2.27 9.33 -5.49
CA HIS A 15 -1.62 8.03 -5.68
C HIS A 15 -2.31 7.23 -6.78
N ILE A 16 -3.62 7.33 -6.91
CA ILE A 16 -4.40 6.67 -7.97
C ILE A 16 -3.99 7.23 -9.33
N GLU A 17 -3.97 8.56 -9.50
CA GLU A 17 -3.53 9.22 -10.75
C GLU A 17 -2.09 8.85 -11.11
N PHE A 18 -1.20 8.75 -10.12
CA PHE A 18 0.18 8.30 -10.35
C PHE A 18 0.24 6.85 -10.86
N PHE A 19 -0.57 5.95 -10.28
CA PHE A 19 -0.65 4.56 -10.74
C PHE A 19 -1.28 4.44 -12.13
N GLU A 20 -2.32 5.20 -12.44
CA GLU A 20 -2.92 5.26 -13.77
C GLU A 20 -1.91 5.76 -14.80
N PHE A 21 -1.19 6.84 -14.48
CA PHE A 21 -0.10 7.35 -15.31
C PHE A 21 1.00 6.29 -15.50
N LEU A 22 1.46 5.67 -14.42
CA LEU A 22 2.48 4.63 -14.48
C LEU A 22 2.01 3.46 -15.35
N SER A 23 0.74 3.05 -15.23
CA SER A 23 0.16 1.96 -16.01
C SER A 23 0.11 2.24 -17.51
N SER A 24 0.04 3.50 -17.92
CA SER A 24 0.04 3.92 -19.32
C SER A 24 1.42 3.84 -19.99
N LEU A 25 2.51 3.69 -19.22
CA LEU A 25 3.88 3.65 -19.71
C LEU A 25 4.32 2.23 -20.07
N THR A 26 5.31 2.13 -20.98
CA THR A 26 6.04 0.87 -21.19
C THR A 26 6.91 0.54 -19.96
N ASP A 27 7.30 -0.71 -19.79
CA ASP A 27 8.14 -1.11 -18.64
C ASP A 27 9.50 -0.40 -18.63
N ASP A 28 10.08 -0.14 -19.80
CA ASP A 28 11.35 0.61 -19.92
C ASP A 28 11.17 2.07 -19.50
N ASP A 29 10.06 2.69 -19.89
CA ASP A 29 9.73 4.07 -19.48
C ASP A 29 9.44 4.15 -17.98
N LYS A 30 8.71 3.16 -17.41
CA LYS A 30 8.51 3.03 -15.97
C LYS A 30 9.84 2.96 -15.22
N ILE A 31 10.73 2.08 -15.64
CA ILE A 31 12.05 1.92 -15.03
C ILE A 31 12.85 3.21 -15.09
N THR A 32 12.84 3.89 -16.24
CA THR A 32 13.54 5.17 -16.44
C THR A 32 12.96 6.25 -15.52
N LEU A 33 11.64 6.34 -15.43
CA LEU A 33 10.95 7.25 -14.52
C LEU A 33 11.34 6.97 -13.06
N LEU A 34 11.21 5.74 -12.59
CA LEU A 34 11.53 5.38 -11.21
C LEU A 34 12.97 5.74 -10.83
N LYS A 35 13.93 5.50 -11.72
CA LYS A 35 15.32 5.87 -11.49
C LYS A 35 15.55 7.38 -11.41
N SER A 36 14.76 8.18 -12.13
CA SER A 36 14.88 9.63 -12.09
C SER A 36 14.32 10.25 -10.79
N LEU A 37 13.34 9.59 -10.14
CA LEU A 37 12.69 10.11 -8.92
C LEU A 37 13.67 10.31 -7.75
N GLY A 38 14.70 9.49 -7.64
CA GLY A 38 15.68 9.55 -6.56
C GLY A 38 16.47 10.86 -6.47
N ASN A 39 16.45 11.68 -7.53
CA ASN A 39 17.16 12.96 -7.57
C ASN A 39 16.27 14.14 -7.14
N ASP A 40 14.95 13.98 -7.20
CA ASP A 40 14.00 15.08 -7.08
C ASP A 40 13.23 15.08 -5.75
N TYR A 41 13.22 13.95 -5.02
CA TYR A 41 12.40 13.74 -3.82
C TYR A 41 13.23 13.31 -2.61
N SER A 42 12.74 13.64 -1.43
CA SER A 42 13.32 13.14 -0.19
C SER A 42 13.13 11.61 -0.06
N GLN A 43 13.94 10.99 0.79
CA GLN A 43 13.94 9.53 0.93
C GLN A 43 12.60 8.95 1.40
N ASP A 44 11.89 9.68 2.28
CA ASP A 44 10.58 9.24 2.79
C ASP A 44 9.47 9.48 1.76
N GLU A 45 9.50 10.59 1.01
CA GLU A 45 8.58 10.84 -0.10
C GLU A 45 8.74 9.77 -1.18
N LEU A 46 9.98 9.47 -1.53
CA LEU A 46 10.32 8.40 -2.49
C LEU A 46 9.81 7.05 -2.00
N ALA A 47 9.97 6.73 -0.72
CA ALA A 47 9.46 5.49 -0.15
C ALA A 47 7.93 5.42 -0.18
N ASN A 48 7.23 6.51 0.13
CA ASN A 48 5.77 6.59 0.03
C ASN A 48 5.26 6.27 -1.38
N MET A 49 5.96 6.74 -2.42
CA MET A 49 5.60 6.48 -3.82
C MET A 49 5.95 5.06 -4.27
N LEU A 50 7.11 4.53 -3.86
CA LEU A 50 7.65 3.29 -4.39
C LEU A 50 7.21 2.04 -3.64
N VAL A 51 6.81 2.15 -2.37
CA VAL A 51 6.29 0.99 -1.62
C VAL A 51 5.06 0.39 -2.31
N PRO A 52 4.02 1.14 -2.69
CA PRO A 52 2.90 0.58 -3.43
C PRO A 52 3.30 0.00 -4.79
N VAL A 53 4.24 0.64 -5.53
CA VAL A 53 4.74 0.11 -6.81
C VAL A 53 5.41 -1.25 -6.62
N PHE A 54 6.29 -1.38 -5.62
CA PHE A 54 6.93 -2.65 -5.28
C PHE A 54 5.89 -3.72 -4.93
N LEU A 55 4.92 -3.39 -4.08
CA LEU A 55 3.92 -4.37 -3.60
C LEU A 55 2.99 -4.85 -4.72
N SER A 56 2.63 -3.96 -5.67
CA SER A 56 1.72 -4.31 -6.78
C SER A 56 2.41 -4.99 -7.97
N MET A 57 3.74 -4.80 -8.13
CA MET A 57 4.51 -5.25 -9.30
C MET A 57 5.75 -6.07 -8.90
N SER A 58 5.73 -6.71 -7.74
CA SER A 58 6.91 -7.33 -7.12
C SER A 58 7.66 -8.34 -7.99
N ASP A 59 6.96 -9.11 -8.81
CA ASP A 59 7.47 -10.15 -9.71
C ASP A 59 7.98 -9.60 -11.06
N THR A 60 7.74 -8.30 -11.34
CA THR A 60 8.12 -7.65 -12.59
C THR A 60 9.51 -6.99 -12.52
N PRO A 61 10.14 -6.66 -13.67
CA PRO A 61 11.35 -5.84 -13.70
C PRO A 61 11.17 -4.48 -13.02
N VAL A 62 9.98 -3.88 -13.14
CA VAL A 62 9.63 -2.59 -12.52
C VAL A 62 9.65 -2.70 -11.00
N GLY A 63 9.01 -3.73 -10.44
CA GLY A 63 9.00 -3.99 -9.00
C GLY A 63 10.38 -4.27 -8.43
N LYS A 64 11.25 -4.96 -9.18
CA LYS A 64 12.65 -5.18 -8.77
C LYS A 64 13.43 -3.88 -8.71
N VAL A 65 13.24 -2.97 -9.66
CA VAL A 65 13.86 -1.63 -9.63
C VAL A 65 13.32 -0.82 -8.45
N ALA A 66 12.02 -0.85 -8.19
CA ALA A 66 11.43 -0.19 -7.02
C ALA A 66 12.03 -0.74 -5.72
N LEU A 67 12.18 -2.06 -5.59
CA LEU A 67 12.84 -2.72 -4.45
C LEU A 67 14.28 -2.25 -4.25
N ASP A 68 15.06 -2.16 -5.32
CA ASP A 68 16.46 -1.71 -5.23
C ASP A 68 16.56 -0.23 -4.84
N ILE A 69 15.67 0.62 -5.32
CA ILE A 69 15.61 2.02 -4.91
C ILE A 69 15.20 2.13 -3.43
N LEU A 70 14.18 1.39 -3.00
CA LEU A 70 13.76 1.33 -1.60
C LEU A 70 14.89 0.87 -0.68
N GLY A 71 15.64 -0.16 -1.07
CA GLY A 71 16.79 -0.65 -0.31
C GLY A 71 17.91 0.38 -0.12
N ASN A 72 18.03 1.34 -1.02
CA ASN A 72 19.02 2.43 -0.97
C ASN A 72 18.46 3.75 -0.41
N SER A 73 17.18 3.83 -0.12
CA SER A 73 16.48 5.07 0.24
C SER A 73 16.80 5.60 1.63
N LYS A 74 17.45 4.84 2.51
CA LYS A 74 17.66 5.20 3.93
C LYS A 74 16.38 5.62 4.66
N SER A 75 15.22 5.18 4.19
CA SER A 75 13.91 5.49 4.75
C SER A 75 13.48 4.43 5.77
N GLN A 76 12.99 4.87 6.90
CA GLN A 76 12.39 4.01 7.92
C GLN A 76 11.12 3.34 7.38
N LEU A 77 10.33 4.06 6.58
CA LEU A 77 9.14 3.52 5.92
C LEU A 77 9.50 2.39 4.95
N ALA A 78 10.55 2.57 4.13
CA ALA A 78 11.05 1.50 3.24
C ALA A 78 11.45 0.25 4.04
N TYR A 79 12.15 0.44 5.16
CA TYR A 79 12.52 -0.68 6.03
C TYR A 79 11.30 -1.44 6.53
N HIS A 80 10.29 -0.75 7.07
CA HIS A 80 9.08 -1.39 7.59
C HIS A 80 8.28 -2.09 6.49
N ALA A 81 8.13 -1.46 5.33
CA ALA A 81 7.43 -2.07 4.20
C ALA A 81 8.12 -3.34 3.70
N LEU A 82 9.45 -3.30 3.52
CA LEU A 82 10.21 -4.47 3.09
C LEU A 82 10.22 -5.58 4.14
N ASN A 83 10.33 -5.24 5.42
CA ASN A 83 10.29 -6.23 6.49
C ASN A 83 8.93 -6.92 6.58
N SER A 84 7.84 -6.17 6.43
CA SER A 84 6.49 -6.72 6.42
C SER A 84 6.19 -7.53 5.16
N SER A 85 6.80 -7.19 4.02
CA SER A 85 6.59 -7.91 2.77
C SER A 85 7.13 -9.34 2.78
N LEU A 86 8.05 -9.68 3.69
CA LEU A 86 8.60 -11.04 3.82
C LEU A 86 7.53 -12.11 4.10
N ASP A 87 6.38 -11.71 4.65
CA ASP A 87 5.30 -12.62 5.02
C ASP A 87 4.41 -13.01 3.82
N PHE A 88 4.55 -12.30 2.67
CA PHE A 88 3.64 -12.51 1.53
C PHE A 88 4.30 -12.40 0.15
N VAL A 89 5.57 -11.99 0.03
CA VAL A 89 6.27 -12.02 -1.26
C VAL A 89 6.57 -13.45 -1.69
N GLU A 90 6.67 -13.67 -2.99
CA GLU A 90 7.08 -14.96 -3.54
C GLU A 90 8.46 -15.40 -3.02
N GLU A 91 8.65 -16.71 -2.85
CA GLU A 91 9.90 -17.28 -2.34
C GLU A 91 11.13 -16.84 -3.13
N SER A 92 10.98 -16.68 -4.45
CA SER A 92 12.00 -16.17 -5.37
C SER A 92 12.52 -14.77 -5.02
N LEU A 93 11.71 -13.94 -4.39
CA LEU A 93 12.01 -12.56 -4.03
C LEU A 93 12.55 -12.39 -2.60
N VAL A 94 12.32 -13.36 -1.73
CA VAL A 94 12.73 -13.30 -0.30
C VAL A 94 14.21 -12.96 -0.15
N SER A 95 15.08 -13.56 -0.96
CA SER A 95 16.52 -13.29 -0.92
C SER A 95 16.85 -11.84 -1.28
N SER A 96 16.18 -11.29 -2.29
CA SER A 96 16.36 -9.90 -2.74
C SER A 96 15.83 -8.91 -1.71
N VAL A 97 14.69 -9.17 -1.10
CA VAL A 97 14.13 -8.35 -0.01
C VAL A 97 15.07 -8.35 1.19
N LYS A 98 15.56 -9.52 1.63
CA LYS A 98 16.52 -9.64 2.73
C LYS A 98 17.83 -8.90 2.46
N LYS A 99 18.34 -8.95 1.22
CA LYS A 99 19.51 -8.17 0.79
C LYS A 99 19.28 -6.68 0.99
N ASN A 100 18.17 -6.14 0.49
CA ASN A 100 17.83 -4.73 0.58
C ASN A 100 17.57 -4.29 2.03
N LEU A 101 16.95 -5.12 2.87
CA LEU A 101 16.86 -4.89 4.31
C LEU A 101 18.24 -4.81 4.98
N SER A 102 19.17 -5.64 4.54
CA SER A 102 20.56 -5.59 5.08
C SER A 102 21.26 -4.30 4.68
N ILE A 103 21.04 -3.78 3.48
CA ILE A 103 21.58 -2.49 3.03
C ILE A 103 21.02 -1.36 3.91
N LEU A 104 19.72 -1.34 4.16
CA LEU A 104 19.08 -0.35 5.04
C LEU A 104 19.66 -0.42 6.47
N LYS A 105 19.84 -1.62 7.03
CA LYS A 105 20.46 -1.80 8.34
C LYS A 105 21.91 -1.27 8.37
N LEU A 106 22.71 -1.53 7.35
CA LEU A 106 24.06 -0.99 7.22
C LEU A 106 24.06 0.54 7.08
N ALA A 107 23.05 1.12 6.48
CA ALA A 107 22.85 2.57 6.40
C ALA A 107 22.38 3.20 7.72
N GLY A 108 22.25 2.41 8.80
CA GLY A 108 21.86 2.88 10.13
C GLY A 108 20.36 2.86 10.41
N ILE A 109 19.54 2.42 9.46
CA ILE A 109 18.11 2.25 9.69
C ILE A 109 17.92 1.01 10.58
N ARG A 110 17.28 1.22 11.72
CA ARG A 110 17.05 0.17 12.71
C ARG A 110 15.55 -0.05 12.86
N GLU A 111 15.19 -1.26 13.24
CA GLU A 111 13.86 -1.56 13.72
C GLU A 111 13.58 -0.67 14.93
N ASP A 112 12.73 0.33 14.74
CA ASP A 112 12.27 1.20 15.80
C ASP A 112 10.88 0.78 16.29
N ASN A 113 10.47 1.38 17.41
CA ASN A 113 9.17 1.09 17.99
C ASN A 113 7.98 1.65 17.17
N SER A 114 8.19 2.39 16.08
CA SER A 114 7.12 2.83 15.19
C SER A 114 6.48 1.65 14.47
N HIS A 115 7.21 0.55 14.26
CA HIS A 115 6.63 -0.73 13.87
C HIS A 115 5.59 -1.24 14.88
N ILE A 116 5.72 -0.89 16.16
CA ILE A 116 4.71 -1.13 17.19
C ILE A 116 3.42 -0.33 16.89
N PHE A 117 3.53 0.85 16.29
CA PHE A 117 2.36 1.63 15.89
C PHE A 117 1.52 0.88 14.84
N TYR A 118 2.14 0.34 13.79
CA TYR A 118 1.42 -0.47 12.80
C TYR A 118 0.96 -1.82 13.37
N LYS A 119 1.78 -2.50 14.16
CA LYS A 119 1.36 -3.71 14.90
C LYS A 119 0.26 -3.42 15.91
N ASN A 120 0.27 -2.26 16.54
CA ASN A 120 -0.78 -1.86 17.49
C ASN A 120 -2.04 -1.35 16.79
N LEU A 121 -1.93 -0.72 15.63
CA LEU A 121 -3.08 -0.46 14.75
C LEU A 121 -3.80 -1.76 14.36
N LEU A 122 -3.06 -2.83 14.13
CA LEU A 122 -3.61 -4.14 13.80
C LEU A 122 -4.01 -4.93 15.06
N LYS A 123 -3.21 -4.90 16.14
CA LYS A 123 -3.47 -5.64 17.38
C LYS A 123 -4.60 -5.09 18.24
N GLY A 124 -4.87 -3.79 18.16
CA GLY A 124 -5.96 -3.15 18.94
C GLY A 124 -7.34 -3.26 18.30
N SER A 125 -7.43 -3.77 17.08
CA SER A 125 -8.70 -3.81 16.35
C SER A 125 -9.27 -5.21 16.34
N LYS A 126 -10.42 -5.40 17.03
CA LYS A 126 -11.18 -6.64 16.93
C LYS A 126 -12.06 -6.58 15.69
N PRO A 127 -12.10 -7.65 14.87
CA PRO A 127 -13.11 -7.76 13.83
C PRO A 127 -14.50 -7.52 14.43
N TYR A 128 -15.30 -6.69 13.78
CA TYR A 128 -16.66 -6.41 14.25
C TYR A 128 -17.69 -7.11 13.39
N LYS A 129 -17.65 -6.87 12.09
CA LYS A 129 -18.58 -7.45 11.13
C LYS A 129 -17.87 -7.68 9.81
N PHE A 130 -18.12 -8.83 9.23
CA PHE A 130 -17.73 -9.16 7.87
C PHE A 130 -18.96 -9.68 7.17
N CYS A 131 -19.27 -9.16 5.98
CA CYS A 131 -20.34 -9.68 5.15
C CYS A 131 -20.00 -9.50 3.67
N ILE A 132 -20.60 -10.36 2.88
CA ILE A 132 -20.57 -10.31 1.43
C ILE A 132 -22.03 -10.26 0.99
N THR A 133 -22.36 -9.33 0.09
CA THR A 133 -23.71 -9.26 -0.48
C THR A 133 -23.86 -10.34 -1.54
N TYR A 134 -25.10 -10.71 -1.84
CA TYR A 134 -25.38 -11.50 -3.04
C TYR A 134 -25.05 -10.64 -4.27
N PRO A 135 -24.56 -11.26 -5.37
CA PRO A 135 -24.41 -10.55 -6.63
C PRO A 135 -25.74 -9.93 -7.05
N ASP A 136 -25.68 -8.69 -7.51
CA ASP A 136 -26.85 -8.05 -8.14
C ASP A 136 -27.09 -8.61 -9.56
N GLY A 137 -28.17 -8.20 -10.21
CA GLY A 137 -28.48 -8.68 -11.57
C GLY A 137 -27.48 -8.23 -12.65
N HIS A 138 -26.46 -7.46 -12.28
CA HIS A 138 -25.38 -6.95 -13.16
C HIS A 138 -24.00 -7.53 -12.82
N GLY A 139 -23.91 -8.47 -11.87
CA GLY A 139 -22.65 -9.10 -11.47
C GLY A 139 -21.87 -8.30 -10.44
N ASN A 140 -22.42 -7.22 -9.87
CA ASN A 140 -21.72 -6.52 -8.78
C ASN A 140 -21.99 -7.19 -7.44
N GLN A 141 -20.95 -7.28 -6.62
CA GLN A 141 -20.99 -7.82 -5.25
C GLN A 141 -20.19 -6.89 -4.33
N ALA A 142 -20.66 -6.68 -3.13
CA ALA A 142 -19.92 -5.90 -2.12
C ALA A 142 -19.34 -6.80 -1.04
N VAL A 143 -18.07 -6.59 -0.73
CA VAL A 143 -17.38 -7.16 0.43
C VAL A 143 -17.26 -6.06 1.48
N ILE A 144 -17.84 -6.29 2.64
CA ILE A 144 -17.87 -5.32 3.75
C ILE A 144 -17.04 -5.86 4.90
N ILE A 145 -16.06 -5.06 5.34
CA ILE A 145 -15.17 -5.39 6.44
C ILE A 145 -15.26 -4.27 7.47
N SER A 146 -15.47 -4.61 8.73
CA SER A 146 -15.44 -3.64 9.81
C SER A 146 -14.69 -4.16 11.04
N ARG A 147 -14.09 -3.23 11.78
CA ARG A 147 -13.33 -3.52 12.99
C ARG A 147 -13.61 -2.49 14.09
N ILE A 148 -13.48 -2.90 15.35
CA ILE A 148 -13.57 -2.00 16.48
C ILE A 148 -12.20 -1.40 16.75
N THR A 149 -12.14 -0.07 16.81
CA THR A 149 -10.94 0.68 17.20
C THR A 149 -10.81 0.79 18.72
N ASN A 150 -9.64 1.21 19.21
CA ASN A 150 -9.36 1.32 20.65
C ASN A 150 -10.34 2.22 21.44
N GLY A 151 -11.07 3.11 20.76
CA GLY A 151 -12.11 3.96 21.36
C GLY A 151 -13.52 3.34 21.37
N GLY A 152 -13.67 2.05 21.02
CA GLY A 152 -14.98 1.40 20.91
C GLY A 152 -15.81 1.84 19.69
N ARG A 153 -15.24 2.67 18.82
CA ARG A 153 -15.82 3.09 17.55
C ARG A 153 -15.51 2.05 16.48
N VAL A 154 -16.16 2.14 15.35
CA VAL A 154 -16.00 1.22 14.24
C VAL A 154 -15.32 1.90 13.07
N GLN A 155 -14.40 1.20 12.46
CA GLN A 155 -13.85 1.50 11.15
C GLN A 155 -14.47 0.50 10.16
N PHE A 156 -14.93 1.01 9.04
CA PHE A 156 -15.70 0.27 8.04
C PHE A 156 -15.10 0.49 6.65
N VAL A 157 -15.00 -0.56 5.87
CA VAL A 157 -14.59 -0.52 4.45
C VAL A 157 -15.56 -1.39 3.66
N ALA A 158 -16.04 -0.87 2.55
CA ALA A 158 -16.80 -1.62 1.55
C ALA A 158 -16.02 -1.62 0.23
N ILE A 159 -15.89 -2.79 -0.39
CA ILE A 159 -15.27 -3.01 -1.68
C ILE A 159 -16.33 -3.55 -2.61
N VAL A 160 -16.61 -2.84 -3.70
CA VAL A 160 -17.54 -3.30 -4.74
C VAL A 160 -16.73 -4.00 -5.82
N ILE A 161 -17.08 -5.25 -6.07
CA ILE A 161 -16.42 -6.11 -7.05
C ILE A 161 -17.41 -6.37 -8.19
N ASP A 162 -16.94 -6.27 -9.41
CA ASP A 162 -17.65 -6.63 -10.64
C ASP A 162 -17.01 -7.87 -11.23
N ASP A 163 -17.80 -8.83 -11.68
CA ASP A 163 -17.30 -10.12 -12.20
C ASP A 163 -16.40 -9.99 -13.44
N TYR A 164 -16.53 -8.90 -14.20
CA TYR A 164 -15.76 -8.67 -15.44
C TYR A 164 -14.60 -7.70 -15.24
N HIS A 165 -14.75 -6.71 -14.36
CA HIS A 165 -13.81 -5.59 -14.23
C HIS A 165 -13.01 -5.62 -12.93
N GLY A 166 -13.29 -6.57 -12.03
CA GLY A 166 -12.62 -6.65 -10.73
C GLY A 166 -13.14 -5.62 -9.73
N ILE A 167 -12.26 -4.92 -9.03
CA ILE A 167 -12.65 -3.88 -8.07
C ILE A 167 -13.16 -2.66 -8.81
N LYS A 168 -14.45 -2.34 -8.60
CA LYS A 168 -15.15 -1.23 -9.24
C LYS A 168 -15.18 0.02 -8.37
N ASP A 169 -15.26 -0.17 -7.05
CA ASP A 169 -15.32 0.92 -6.09
C ASP A 169 -14.81 0.46 -4.72
N CYS A 170 -14.27 1.39 -3.94
CA CYS A 170 -13.86 1.14 -2.57
C CYS A 170 -14.08 2.40 -1.75
N PHE A 171 -14.90 2.31 -0.72
CA PHE A 171 -15.15 3.42 0.18
C PHE A 171 -15.16 2.95 1.64
N GLY A 172 -14.99 3.90 2.55
CA GLY A 172 -14.98 3.55 3.96
C GLY A 172 -15.27 4.72 4.88
N PHE A 173 -15.56 4.39 6.11
CA PHE A 173 -15.79 5.36 7.17
C PHE A 173 -14.89 5.06 8.36
N ASN A 174 -14.25 6.10 8.86
CA ASN A 174 -13.51 6.05 10.11
C ASN A 174 -14.37 6.58 11.26
N ASN A 175 -14.22 5.97 12.43
CA ASN A 175 -14.75 6.52 13.67
C ASN A 175 -16.28 6.62 13.74
N ILE A 176 -17.01 5.70 13.08
CA ILE A 176 -18.48 5.60 13.20
C ILE A 176 -18.88 4.82 14.45
N THR A 177 -20.12 4.96 14.88
CA THR A 177 -20.70 4.16 15.96
C THR A 177 -21.08 2.76 15.47
N LYS A 178 -21.23 1.81 16.40
CA LYS A 178 -21.75 0.48 16.07
C LYS A 178 -23.16 0.56 15.47
N PHE A 179 -23.95 1.52 15.91
CA PHE A 179 -25.31 1.74 15.39
C PHE A 179 -25.26 2.17 13.93
N GLU A 180 -24.47 3.18 13.60
CA GLU A 180 -24.26 3.63 12.22
C GLU A 180 -23.73 2.50 11.33
N CYS A 181 -22.75 1.73 11.80
CA CYS A 181 -22.23 0.58 11.05
C CYS A 181 -23.28 -0.52 10.79
N ASN A 182 -24.28 -0.65 11.64
CA ASN A 182 -25.34 -1.66 11.47
C ASN A 182 -26.48 -1.17 10.56
N THR A 183 -26.56 0.12 10.28
CA THR A 183 -27.55 0.73 9.39
C THR A 183 -27.09 0.85 7.94
N ILE A 184 -25.78 0.68 7.70
CA ILE A 184 -25.18 0.54 6.38
C ILE A 184 -25.36 -0.91 5.90
#